data_44914e0a7847825b40635c0828a7918b
#
_entry.id   44914e0a7847825b40635c0828a7918b
#
_cell.length_a   1.000
_cell.length_b   1.000
_cell.length_c   1.000
_cell.angle_alpha   90.00
_cell.angle_beta   90.00
_cell.angle_gamma   90.00
#
_symmetry.space_group_name_H-M   'P 1'
#
loop_
_entity.id
_entity.type
_entity.pdbx_description
1 polymer ?
#
loop_
_entity_poly.entity_id
_entity_poly.type
_entity_poly.pdbx_seq_one_letter_code
_entity_poly.pdbx_strand_id
1 'polypeptide(L)'
;MSKSGTPKIGVIGAGAWGTTIAKVLAEKGFPVELWCFEKELAAQINTDHVNGRYLPDVRLPELLHASTTMTDVAEGKQHLFLAIPSLFLLSNIKQVLGCNSIREGRTVISILTKGFIESQGGIHLITDALEDYLPGMYRGKLVYVSGPSHAIEVSQGKVTGLISASRSGRNSIRVRELLSGGRLIVFSSLDVKGVQVSAALKNVVAVAFGMLDALKETSDQFGDNTESLLLAAGLNEIQVIGRTMGATHAETFTSIAGVGDLDVTCRSVHGRNRRFGREIILKKLIQECSSIDQVIESLPRFGYIAEGVVTAKWVQAISAQRKLSLPIMGGVYRILDKQVDPLVEVQNMLELIIKSPGRRQRSASAILRGTAEWASRLTHRG
;
A
#
# COMPACT_ATOMS: atom_id res chain seq x y z
N MET A 1 17.31 24.81 24.16
CA MET A 1 17.19 23.64 23.27
C MET A 1 18.11 22.56 23.82
N SER A 2 17.53 21.51 24.43
CA SER A 2 18.26 20.38 24.96
C SER A 2 19.02 19.69 23.81
N LYS A 3 20.31 19.38 23.99
CA LYS A 3 21.09 18.53 23.09
C LYS A 3 20.48 17.11 23.10
N SER A 4 19.41 16.91 22.34
CA SER A 4 18.93 15.56 22.07
C SER A 4 19.95 14.90 21.14
N GLY A 5 20.59 13.82 21.61
CA GLY A 5 21.52 13.05 20.78
C GLY A 5 20.83 12.58 19.49
N THR A 6 21.62 12.19 18.51
CA THR A 6 21.15 11.63 17.22
C THR A 6 20.11 10.51 17.47
N PRO A 7 18.92 10.60 16.89
CA PRO A 7 17.87 9.61 17.14
C PRO A 7 18.29 8.21 16.66
N LYS A 8 18.05 7.21 17.50
CA LYS A 8 18.27 5.80 17.18
C LYS A 8 17.02 5.27 16.44
N ILE A 9 17.24 4.57 15.35
CA ILE A 9 16.18 4.12 14.45
C ILE A 9 16.21 2.61 14.32
N GLY A 10 15.05 1.98 14.41
CA GLY A 10 14.86 0.57 14.09
C GLY A 10 14.01 0.42 12.82
N VAL A 11 14.35 -0.57 12.00
CA VAL A 11 13.55 -0.98 10.85
C VAL A 11 13.28 -2.48 10.95
N ILE A 12 12.03 -2.89 11.02
CA ILE A 12 11.64 -4.29 11.07
C ILE A 12 11.28 -4.76 9.67
N GLY A 13 12.15 -5.58 9.07
CA GLY A 13 12.00 -6.18 7.75
C GLY A 13 13.06 -5.76 6.75
N ALA A 14 13.97 -6.68 6.43
CA ALA A 14 15.07 -6.50 5.48
C ALA A 14 14.70 -6.82 4.02
N GLY A 15 13.42 -6.73 3.64
CA GLY A 15 13.01 -6.73 2.24
C GLY A 15 13.55 -5.50 1.49
N ALA A 16 13.36 -5.45 0.17
CA ALA A 16 13.88 -4.35 -0.66
C ALA A 16 13.49 -2.96 -0.12
N TRP A 17 12.22 -2.75 0.25
CA TRP A 17 11.73 -1.46 0.72
C TRP A 17 12.24 -1.09 2.12
N GLY A 18 12.24 -2.04 3.08
CA GLY A 18 12.79 -1.80 4.42
C GLY A 18 14.29 -1.50 4.39
N THR A 19 15.05 -2.25 3.60
CA THR A 19 16.49 -1.99 3.38
C THR A 19 16.73 -0.62 2.75
N THR A 20 15.90 -0.21 1.78
CA THR A 20 16.00 1.11 1.15
C THR A 20 15.76 2.25 2.14
N ILE A 21 14.73 2.15 2.99
CA ILE A 21 14.45 3.16 4.02
C ILE A 21 15.58 3.19 5.07
N ALA A 22 16.07 2.02 5.48
CA ALA A 22 17.21 1.93 6.39
C ALA A 22 18.47 2.60 5.80
N LYS A 23 18.76 2.36 4.50
CA LYS A 23 19.84 3.02 3.76
C LYS A 23 19.69 4.53 3.73
N VAL A 24 18.52 5.04 3.32
CA VAL A 24 18.24 6.49 3.25
C VAL A 24 18.48 7.17 4.60
N LEU A 25 18.03 6.53 5.68
CA LEU A 25 18.22 7.07 7.04
C LEU A 25 19.69 7.02 7.48
N ALA A 26 20.39 5.94 7.17
CA ALA A 26 21.81 5.79 7.47
C ALA A 26 22.69 6.79 6.67
N GLU A 27 22.36 7.05 5.40
CA GLU A 27 23.02 8.09 4.57
C GLU A 27 22.83 9.50 5.12
N LYS A 28 21.74 9.73 5.86
CA LYS A 28 21.52 11.01 6.58
C LYS A 28 22.28 11.10 7.91
N GLY A 29 23.10 10.10 8.24
CA GLY A 29 23.92 10.08 9.45
C GLY A 29 23.22 9.51 10.69
N PHE A 30 22.07 8.86 10.55
CA PHE A 30 21.39 8.20 11.67
C PHE A 30 21.91 6.77 11.86
N PRO A 31 22.23 6.33 13.10
CA PRO A 31 22.42 4.92 13.39
C PRO A 31 21.12 4.15 13.18
N VAL A 32 21.15 3.14 12.30
CA VAL A 32 19.97 2.33 11.95
C VAL A 32 20.22 0.87 12.25
N GLU A 33 19.31 0.24 12.97
CA GLU A 33 19.27 -1.20 13.14
C GLU A 33 18.15 -1.79 12.29
N LEU A 34 18.50 -2.79 11.46
CA LEU A 34 17.61 -3.46 10.52
C LEU A 34 17.39 -4.90 10.97
N TRP A 35 16.15 -5.27 11.27
CA TRP A 35 15.82 -6.65 11.56
C TRP A 35 15.74 -7.49 10.30
N CYS A 36 16.51 -8.57 10.26
CA CYS A 36 16.52 -9.60 9.23
C CYS A 36 15.98 -10.91 9.78
N PHE A 37 15.09 -11.55 9.05
CA PHE A 37 14.64 -12.91 9.38
C PHE A 37 15.73 -13.96 9.13
N GLU A 38 16.47 -13.81 8.02
CA GLU A 38 17.52 -14.72 7.60
C GLU A 38 18.86 -14.35 8.23
N LYS A 39 19.50 -15.30 8.92
CA LYS A 39 20.79 -15.10 9.60
C LYS A 39 21.92 -14.80 8.61
N GLU A 40 21.94 -15.52 7.49
CA GLU A 40 22.95 -15.36 6.44
C GLU A 40 22.87 -13.96 5.82
N LEU A 41 21.66 -13.44 5.63
CA LEU A 41 21.45 -12.10 5.11
C LEU A 41 21.91 -11.02 6.09
N ALA A 42 21.63 -11.21 7.39
CA ALA A 42 22.11 -10.29 8.42
C ALA A 42 23.65 -10.26 8.48
N ALA A 43 24.29 -11.41 8.38
CA ALA A 43 25.76 -11.51 8.30
C ALA A 43 26.29 -10.78 7.07
N GLN A 44 25.73 -11.02 5.88
CA GLN A 44 26.13 -10.36 4.65
C GLN A 44 25.99 -8.84 4.73
N ILE A 45 24.89 -8.33 5.28
CA ILE A 45 24.71 -6.87 5.45
C ILE A 45 25.79 -6.29 6.35
N ASN A 46 26.18 -6.97 7.43
CA ASN A 46 27.15 -6.47 8.38
C ASN A 46 28.60 -6.57 7.88
N THR A 47 28.94 -7.59 7.06
CA THR A 47 30.31 -7.78 6.57
C THR A 47 30.57 -7.13 5.23
N ASP A 48 29.61 -7.30 4.29
CA ASP A 48 29.81 -6.89 2.90
C ASP A 48 29.11 -5.55 2.58
N HIS A 49 28.27 -5.08 3.50
CA HIS A 49 27.40 -3.91 3.29
C HIS A 49 26.52 -4.03 2.04
N VAL A 50 25.94 -5.21 1.81
CA VAL A 50 25.06 -5.51 0.68
C VAL A 50 23.90 -6.37 1.14
N ASN A 51 22.69 -6.10 0.65
CA ASN A 51 21.54 -6.99 0.71
C ASN A 51 21.39 -7.71 -0.64
N GLY A 52 22.18 -8.76 -0.86
CA GLY A 52 22.25 -9.45 -2.16
C GLY A 52 20.95 -10.16 -2.57
N ARG A 53 20.06 -10.46 -1.61
CA ARG A 53 18.80 -11.16 -1.88
C ARG A 53 17.68 -10.24 -2.34
N TYR A 54 17.53 -9.06 -1.72
CA TYR A 54 16.36 -8.21 -1.91
C TYR A 54 16.68 -6.86 -2.54
N LEU A 55 17.95 -6.42 -2.47
CA LEU A 55 18.40 -5.16 -3.03
C LEU A 55 19.85 -5.32 -3.57
N PRO A 56 20.04 -6.21 -4.57
CA PRO A 56 21.35 -6.43 -5.16
C PRO A 56 21.90 -5.14 -5.75
N ASP A 57 23.21 -5.07 -5.93
CA ASP A 57 23.94 -3.96 -6.56
C ASP A 57 23.84 -2.60 -5.83
N VAL A 58 23.32 -2.60 -4.59
CA VAL A 58 23.21 -1.39 -3.76
C VAL A 58 24.10 -1.53 -2.53
N ARG A 59 25.13 -0.67 -2.44
CA ARG A 59 25.98 -0.59 -1.25
C ARG A 59 25.23 0.10 -0.11
N LEU A 60 25.32 -0.48 1.09
CA LEU A 60 24.70 0.03 2.30
C LEU A 60 25.73 0.81 3.14
N PRO A 61 25.30 1.90 3.83
CA PRO A 61 26.19 2.67 4.70
C PRO A 61 26.64 1.89 5.93
N GLU A 62 27.82 2.19 6.46
CA GLU A 62 28.37 1.60 7.68
C GLU A 62 27.50 1.85 8.94
N LEU A 63 26.70 2.92 8.96
CA LEU A 63 25.77 3.22 10.04
C LEU A 63 24.53 2.32 10.05
N LEU A 64 24.39 1.41 9.08
CA LEU A 64 23.31 0.42 9.02
C LEU A 64 23.84 -0.93 9.51
N HIS A 65 23.29 -1.41 10.61
CA HIS A 65 23.55 -2.72 11.17
C HIS A 65 22.34 -3.62 11.10
N ALA A 66 22.56 -4.89 10.76
CA ALA A 66 21.50 -5.91 10.73
C ALA A 66 21.55 -6.77 11.99
N SER A 67 20.35 -7.09 12.52
CA SER A 67 20.17 -8.01 13.66
C SER A 67 19.06 -9.01 13.36
N THR A 68 19.18 -10.22 13.87
CA THR A 68 18.12 -11.24 13.83
C THR A 68 17.22 -11.20 15.06
N THR A 69 17.57 -10.39 16.07
CA THR A 69 16.81 -10.20 17.31
C THR A 69 15.92 -8.97 17.19
N MET A 70 14.62 -9.18 17.09
CA MET A 70 13.67 -8.08 16.85
C MET A 70 13.58 -7.09 18.03
N THR A 71 13.69 -7.59 19.27
CA THR A 71 13.69 -6.75 20.48
C THR A 71 14.88 -5.79 20.51
N ASP A 72 16.06 -6.19 20.03
CA ASP A 72 17.24 -5.33 19.98
C ASP A 72 17.03 -4.17 19.00
N VAL A 73 16.35 -4.48 17.87
CA VAL A 73 16.01 -3.49 16.85
C VAL A 73 14.90 -2.53 17.32
N ALA A 74 14.07 -2.92 18.29
CA ALA A 74 12.94 -2.10 18.75
C ALA A 74 13.23 -1.34 20.05
N GLU A 75 14.02 -1.92 20.98
CA GLU A 75 14.25 -1.32 22.31
C GLU A 75 15.08 -0.04 22.24
N GLY A 76 14.63 0.98 22.95
CA GLY A 76 15.33 2.26 23.06
C GLY A 76 15.35 3.11 21.79
N LYS A 77 14.57 2.74 20.74
CA LYS A 77 14.50 3.50 19.50
C LYS A 77 13.50 4.65 19.61
N GLN A 78 13.84 5.80 19.08
CA GLN A 78 12.93 6.94 18.95
C GLN A 78 11.99 6.78 17.75
N HIS A 79 12.43 6.06 16.71
CA HIS A 79 11.63 5.74 15.53
C HIS A 79 11.74 4.25 15.20
N LEU A 80 10.60 3.62 14.95
CA LEU A 80 10.51 2.23 14.52
C LEU A 80 9.69 2.14 13.24
N PHE A 81 10.29 1.64 12.17
CA PHE A 81 9.64 1.45 10.89
C PHE A 81 9.27 -0.03 10.69
N LEU A 82 8.01 -0.30 10.32
CA LEU A 82 7.51 -1.65 10.06
C LEU A 82 7.40 -1.88 8.56
N ALA A 83 8.24 -2.76 8.01
CA ALA A 83 8.39 -3.03 6.58
C ALA A 83 8.25 -4.53 6.23
N ILE A 84 7.50 -5.28 7.02
CA ILE A 84 7.21 -6.70 6.81
C ILE A 84 5.85 -6.89 6.11
N PRO A 85 5.65 -7.98 5.35
CA PRO A 85 4.36 -8.23 4.70
C PRO A 85 3.19 -8.27 5.69
N SER A 86 2.01 -7.81 5.27
CA SER A 86 0.82 -7.67 6.14
C SER A 86 0.42 -8.97 6.83
N LEU A 87 0.59 -10.12 6.16
CA LEU A 87 0.31 -11.45 6.71
C LEU A 87 1.10 -11.77 7.99
N PHE A 88 2.29 -11.20 8.14
CA PHE A 88 3.17 -11.46 9.27
C PHE A 88 3.22 -10.31 10.28
N LEU A 89 2.53 -9.20 10.00
CA LEU A 89 2.70 -7.97 10.78
C LEU A 89 2.25 -8.14 12.23
N LEU A 90 1.06 -8.71 12.47
CA LEU A 90 0.54 -8.87 13.84
C LEU A 90 1.35 -9.86 14.67
N SER A 91 1.81 -10.96 14.10
CA SER A 91 2.64 -11.94 14.82
C SER A 91 4.00 -11.36 15.22
N ASN A 92 4.56 -10.51 14.36
CA ASN A 92 5.85 -9.88 14.62
C ASN A 92 5.74 -8.69 15.59
N ILE A 93 4.72 -7.84 15.49
CA ILE A 93 4.58 -6.70 16.41
C ILE A 93 4.42 -7.18 17.88
N LYS A 94 3.79 -8.33 18.10
CA LYS A 94 3.64 -8.91 19.42
C LYS A 94 4.97 -9.17 20.14
N GLN A 95 6.05 -9.46 19.40
CA GLN A 95 7.38 -9.72 19.95
C GLN A 95 8.02 -8.47 20.55
N VAL A 96 7.64 -7.28 20.08
CA VAL A 96 8.23 -6.02 20.56
C VAL A 96 7.36 -5.28 21.58
N LEU A 97 6.16 -5.79 21.88
CA LEU A 97 5.27 -5.15 22.87
C LEU A 97 5.88 -5.10 24.28
N GLY A 98 6.83 -5.99 24.59
CA GLY A 98 7.57 -6.00 25.85
C GLY A 98 8.63 -4.91 25.98
N CYS A 99 9.04 -4.28 24.88
CA CYS A 99 10.07 -3.22 24.90
C CYS A 99 9.60 -2.01 25.69
N ASN A 100 10.44 -1.53 26.61
CA ASN A 100 10.09 -0.40 27.49
C ASN A 100 9.81 0.87 26.71
N SER A 101 10.58 1.14 25.65
CA SER A 101 10.38 2.32 24.80
C SER A 101 9.01 2.32 24.12
N ILE A 102 8.45 1.16 23.80
CA ILE A 102 7.12 0.99 23.24
C ILE A 102 6.05 1.06 24.34
N ARG A 103 6.24 0.35 25.46
CA ARG A 103 5.30 0.39 26.59
C ARG A 103 5.07 1.79 27.14
N GLU A 104 6.09 2.62 27.12
CA GLU A 104 6.06 3.99 27.61
C GLU A 104 5.68 5.03 26.53
N GLY A 105 5.42 4.60 25.28
CA GLY A 105 5.02 5.48 24.18
C GLY A 105 6.12 6.44 23.71
N ARG A 106 7.40 6.13 23.98
CA ARG A 106 8.53 6.98 23.59
C ARG A 106 8.93 6.79 22.13
N THR A 107 8.56 5.67 21.51
CA THR A 107 8.87 5.32 20.12
C THR A 107 7.77 5.83 19.18
N VAL A 108 8.13 6.54 18.11
CA VAL A 108 7.22 6.82 16.99
C VAL A 108 7.22 5.61 16.06
N ILE A 109 6.06 4.97 15.91
CA ILE A 109 5.91 3.80 15.04
C ILE A 109 5.40 4.23 13.68
N SER A 110 6.15 3.89 12.64
CA SER A 110 5.86 4.18 11.24
C SER A 110 5.63 2.91 10.44
N ILE A 111 4.57 2.84 9.66
CA ILE A 111 4.13 1.67 8.91
C ILE A 111 4.45 1.89 7.44
N LEU A 112 5.25 1.01 6.86
CA LEU A 112 5.60 0.97 5.43
C LEU A 112 4.86 -0.16 4.70
N THR A 113 4.28 -1.08 5.46
CA THR A 113 3.53 -2.24 4.98
C THR A 113 2.25 -1.81 4.30
N LYS A 114 1.95 -2.39 3.15
CA LYS A 114 0.73 -2.13 2.38
C LYS A 114 -0.24 -3.31 2.50
N GLY A 115 -1.54 -3.05 2.37
CA GLY A 115 -2.58 -4.08 2.43
C GLY A 115 -3.55 -3.91 3.59
N PHE A 116 -4.28 -4.98 3.86
CA PHE A 116 -5.22 -5.11 4.96
C PHE A 116 -4.77 -6.20 5.92
N ILE A 117 -5.35 -6.21 7.10
CA ILE A 117 -5.14 -7.24 8.12
C ILE A 117 -6.50 -7.85 8.47
N GLU A 118 -6.56 -9.18 8.47
CA GLU A 118 -7.65 -9.92 9.07
C GLU A 118 -7.39 -10.10 10.56
N SER A 119 -8.32 -9.66 11.39
CA SER A 119 -8.27 -9.85 12.84
C SER A 119 -9.68 -10.10 13.38
N GLN A 120 -9.84 -10.23 14.69
CA GLN A 120 -11.14 -10.43 15.33
C GLN A 120 -12.12 -9.32 14.88
N GLY A 121 -13.22 -9.73 14.27
CA GLY A 121 -14.25 -8.81 13.77
C GLY A 121 -14.18 -8.43 12.30
N GLY A 122 -13.20 -8.94 11.53
CA GLY A 122 -13.16 -8.76 10.07
C GLY A 122 -11.86 -8.21 9.51
N ILE A 123 -11.99 -7.48 8.41
CA ILE A 123 -10.87 -6.90 7.66
C ILE A 123 -10.66 -5.45 8.09
N HIS A 124 -9.45 -5.14 8.52
CA HIS A 124 -9.08 -3.85 9.07
C HIS A 124 -7.95 -3.19 8.29
N LEU A 125 -7.89 -1.87 8.35
CA LEU A 125 -6.70 -1.12 8.00
C LEU A 125 -5.58 -1.44 9.00
N ILE A 126 -4.34 -1.41 8.52
CA ILE A 126 -3.17 -1.80 9.34
C ILE A 126 -3.07 -0.95 10.61
N THR A 127 -3.30 0.37 10.52
CA THR A 127 -3.26 1.24 11.70
C THR A 127 -4.34 0.88 12.71
N ASP A 128 -5.57 0.63 12.25
CA ASP A 128 -6.68 0.30 13.13
C ASP A 128 -6.39 -1.05 13.84
N ALA A 129 -5.92 -2.07 13.10
CA ALA A 129 -5.54 -3.36 13.69
C ALA A 129 -4.36 -3.25 14.69
N LEU A 130 -3.35 -2.44 14.40
CA LEU A 130 -2.21 -2.27 15.32
C LEU A 130 -2.59 -1.49 16.59
N GLU A 131 -3.52 -0.55 16.50
CA GLU A 131 -4.01 0.21 17.66
C GLU A 131 -4.70 -0.68 18.70
N ASP A 132 -5.21 -1.86 18.30
CA ASP A 132 -5.81 -2.83 19.22
C ASP A 132 -4.77 -3.63 20.03
N TYR A 133 -3.55 -3.75 19.53
CA TYR A 133 -2.47 -4.49 20.19
C TYR A 133 -1.48 -3.60 20.93
N LEU A 134 -1.28 -2.38 20.46
CA LEU A 134 -0.34 -1.43 21.06
C LEU A 134 -0.94 -0.74 22.29
N PRO A 135 -0.11 -0.25 23.22
CA PRO A 135 -0.59 0.56 24.34
C PRO A 135 -1.49 1.70 23.88
N GLY A 136 -2.55 2.01 24.64
CA GLY A 136 -3.59 2.95 24.27
C GLY A 136 -3.09 4.37 23.91
N MET A 137 -1.89 4.74 24.35
CA MET A 137 -1.25 6.00 23.99
C MET A 137 -0.84 6.11 22.51
N TYR A 138 -0.84 5.00 21.76
CA TYR A 138 -0.58 4.98 20.31
C TYR A 138 -1.82 5.30 19.47
N ARG A 139 -3.01 5.29 20.05
CA ARG A 139 -4.25 5.59 19.33
C ARG A 139 -4.17 6.95 18.63
N GLY A 140 -4.36 6.95 17.32
CA GLY A 140 -4.26 8.13 16.47
C GLY A 140 -2.84 8.69 16.29
N LYS A 141 -1.79 8.00 16.78
CA LYS A 141 -0.40 8.47 16.69
C LYS A 141 0.49 7.68 15.77
N LEU A 142 0.02 6.53 15.28
CA LEU A 142 0.75 5.76 14.27
C LEU A 142 0.92 6.59 13.01
N VAL A 143 2.03 6.39 12.32
CA VAL A 143 2.33 7.06 11.06
C VAL A 143 2.32 6.04 9.94
N TYR A 144 1.59 6.33 8.87
CA TYR A 144 1.58 5.49 7.67
C TYR A 144 2.36 6.20 6.56
N VAL A 145 3.34 5.53 5.98
CA VAL A 145 4.17 6.10 4.91
C VAL A 145 3.90 5.35 3.61
N SER A 146 3.54 6.08 2.56
CA SER A 146 3.23 5.53 1.24
C SER A 146 3.61 6.50 0.12
N GLY A 147 3.21 6.15 -1.11
CA GLY A 147 3.51 6.90 -2.34
C GLY A 147 4.28 6.04 -3.34
N PRO A 148 4.60 6.58 -4.53
CA PRO A 148 5.42 5.91 -5.53
C PRO A 148 6.78 5.58 -4.94
N SER A 149 7.07 4.30 -4.72
CA SER A 149 8.17 3.85 -3.88
C SER A 149 8.85 2.59 -4.42
N HIS A 150 9.29 2.65 -5.67
CA HIS A 150 10.15 1.59 -6.20
C HIS A 150 11.48 1.58 -5.44
N ALA A 151 11.71 0.51 -4.66
CA ALA A 151 12.85 0.39 -3.76
C ALA A 151 14.18 0.64 -4.47
N ILE A 152 14.37 0.06 -5.65
CA ILE A 152 15.60 0.22 -6.45
C ILE A 152 15.81 1.69 -6.84
N GLU A 153 14.78 2.39 -7.30
CA GLU A 153 14.90 3.79 -7.72
C GLU A 153 15.23 4.72 -6.55
N VAL A 154 14.55 4.51 -5.41
CA VAL A 154 14.83 5.28 -4.19
C VAL A 154 16.24 5.00 -3.68
N SER A 155 16.67 3.74 -3.69
CA SER A 155 18.02 3.34 -3.25
C SER A 155 19.13 3.92 -4.14
N GLN A 156 18.84 4.17 -5.41
CA GLN A 156 19.71 4.85 -6.38
C GLN A 156 19.65 6.38 -6.30
N GLY A 157 18.85 6.92 -5.39
CA GLY A 157 18.69 8.36 -5.21
C GLY A 157 17.95 9.07 -6.34
N LYS A 158 17.04 8.39 -7.05
CA LYS A 158 16.15 9.07 -8.01
C LYS A 158 15.13 9.93 -7.28
N VAL A 159 14.71 11.03 -7.91
CA VAL A 159 13.70 11.92 -7.32
C VAL A 159 12.41 11.14 -7.05
N THR A 160 12.02 11.13 -5.79
CA THR A 160 10.85 10.36 -5.33
C THR A 160 10.03 11.17 -4.36
N GLY A 161 8.72 11.10 -4.50
CA GLY A 161 7.79 11.69 -3.54
C GLY A 161 7.11 10.61 -2.70
N LEU A 162 7.01 10.85 -1.39
CA LEU A 162 6.26 10.03 -0.46
C LEU A 162 5.26 10.89 0.32
N ILE A 163 4.37 10.22 1.04
CA ILE A 163 3.46 10.85 1.99
C ILE A 163 3.60 10.18 3.35
N SER A 164 3.66 10.99 4.39
CA SER A 164 3.60 10.60 5.79
C SER A 164 2.24 10.98 6.34
N ALA A 165 1.41 10.00 6.67
CA ALA A 165 0.05 10.22 7.14
C ALA A 165 -0.13 9.78 8.59
N SER A 166 -0.69 10.65 9.43
CA SER A 166 -1.00 10.36 10.84
C SER A 166 -2.14 11.25 11.31
N ARG A 167 -3.03 10.73 12.17
CA ARG A 167 -3.99 11.60 12.87
C ARG A 167 -3.28 12.60 13.81
N SER A 168 -2.05 12.27 14.24
CA SER A 168 -1.15 13.19 14.92
C SER A 168 -0.33 13.98 13.91
N GLY A 169 -0.72 15.22 13.60
CA GLY A 169 0.04 16.08 12.69
C GLY A 169 1.50 16.24 13.11
N ARG A 170 1.77 16.27 14.44
CA ARG A 170 3.13 16.30 14.98
C ARG A 170 3.97 15.08 14.55
N ASN A 171 3.40 13.88 14.61
CA ASN A 171 4.12 12.67 14.23
C ASN A 171 4.28 12.57 12.71
N SER A 172 3.26 12.97 11.93
CA SER A 172 3.37 13.09 10.48
C SER A 172 4.54 14.00 10.07
N ILE A 173 4.63 15.19 10.66
CA ILE A 173 5.70 16.16 10.40
C ILE A 173 7.07 15.60 10.83
N ARG A 174 7.17 14.98 12.00
CA ARG A 174 8.43 14.36 12.47
C ARG A 174 8.97 13.32 11.49
N VAL A 175 8.10 12.42 11.00
CA VAL A 175 8.52 11.37 10.06
C VAL A 175 8.81 11.96 8.68
N ARG A 176 8.04 12.97 8.25
CA ARG A 176 8.36 13.75 7.04
C ARG A 176 9.77 14.34 7.10
N GLU A 177 10.12 15.03 8.17
CA GLU A 177 11.43 15.66 8.36
C GLU A 177 12.56 14.64 8.46
N LEU A 178 12.29 13.51 9.14
CA LEU A 178 13.24 12.42 9.26
C LEU A 178 13.58 11.80 7.90
N LEU A 179 12.58 11.59 7.04
CA LEU A 179 12.77 10.95 5.72
C LEU A 179 13.16 11.94 4.63
N SER A 180 12.64 13.18 4.64
CA SER A 180 12.92 14.18 3.60
C SER A 180 14.41 14.55 3.56
N GLY A 181 14.95 14.63 2.37
CA GLY A 181 16.32 15.07 2.14
C GLY A 181 16.87 14.56 0.82
N GLY A 182 17.87 15.24 0.28
CA GLY A 182 18.40 14.92 -1.02
C GLY A 182 17.30 14.98 -2.11
N ARG A 183 17.00 13.82 -2.71
CA ARG A 183 15.99 13.69 -3.76
C ARG A 183 14.71 13.01 -3.27
N LEU A 184 14.59 12.75 -1.97
CA LEU A 184 13.37 12.20 -1.37
C LEU A 184 12.53 13.33 -0.77
N ILE A 185 11.38 13.58 -1.36
CA ILE A 185 10.43 14.62 -0.95
C ILE A 185 9.27 13.92 -0.22
N VAL A 186 8.99 14.33 1.01
CA VAL A 186 7.91 13.73 1.79
C VAL A 186 6.89 14.80 2.15
N PHE A 187 5.62 14.51 1.87
CA PHE A 187 4.49 15.36 2.21
C PHE A 187 3.83 14.85 3.50
N SER A 188 3.08 15.72 4.19
CA SER A 188 2.29 15.34 5.37
C SER A 188 0.81 15.26 5.03
N SER A 189 0.10 14.31 5.66
CA SER A 189 -1.36 14.19 5.57
C SER A 189 -1.98 13.82 6.91
N LEU A 190 -3.22 14.22 7.13
CA LEU A 190 -4.06 13.77 8.25
C LEU A 190 -5.02 12.64 7.85
N ASP A 191 -5.18 12.38 6.55
CA ASP A 191 -6.05 11.32 6.01
C ASP A 191 -5.34 9.96 5.97
N VAL A 192 -5.09 9.40 7.14
CA VAL A 192 -4.43 8.09 7.29
C VAL A 192 -5.18 6.99 6.56
N LYS A 193 -6.52 7.04 6.60
CA LYS A 193 -7.37 5.99 6.01
C LYS A 193 -7.35 6.05 4.49
N GLY A 194 -7.46 7.24 3.90
CA GLY A 194 -7.36 7.41 2.46
C GLY A 194 -6.02 6.97 1.89
N VAL A 195 -4.92 7.33 2.58
CA VAL A 195 -3.57 6.92 2.18
C VAL A 195 -3.40 5.40 2.25
N GLN A 196 -3.86 4.74 3.32
CA GLN A 196 -3.77 3.29 3.46
C GLN A 196 -4.60 2.54 2.41
N VAL A 197 -5.86 2.97 2.20
CA VAL A 197 -6.75 2.35 1.22
C VAL A 197 -6.15 2.46 -0.18
N SER A 198 -5.65 3.64 -0.55
CA SER A 198 -4.98 3.83 -1.84
C SER A 198 -3.80 2.88 -2.02
N ALA A 199 -2.94 2.77 -1.00
CA ALA A 199 -1.77 1.91 -1.03
C ALA A 199 -2.10 0.42 -1.12
N ALA A 200 -3.18 -0.04 -0.48
CA ALA A 200 -3.61 -1.43 -0.51
C ALA A 200 -4.23 -1.80 -1.87
N LEU A 201 -5.16 -0.98 -2.35
CA LEU A 201 -6.00 -1.32 -3.49
C LEU A 201 -5.31 -1.16 -4.85
N LYS A 202 -4.31 -0.30 -4.97
CA LYS A 202 -3.55 -0.12 -6.22
C LYS A 202 -2.99 -1.42 -6.78
N ASN A 203 -2.66 -2.38 -5.90
CA ASN A 203 -2.09 -3.66 -6.29
C ASN A 203 -3.11 -4.54 -7.05
N VAL A 204 -4.40 -4.44 -6.71
CA VAL A 204 -5.47 -5.14 -7.44
C VAL A 204 -5.65 -4.55 -8.84
N VAL A 205 -5.64 -3.21 -8.94
CA VAL A 205 -5.71 -2.53 -10.24
C VAL A 205 -4.50 -2.88 -11.11
N ALA A 206 -3.31 -3.01 -10.52
CA ALA A 206 -2.10 -3.43 -11.25
C ALA A 206 -2.19 -4.87 -11.78
N VAL A 207 -2.91 -5.78 -11.11
CA VAL A 207 -3.22 -7.12 -11.66
C VAL A 207 -4.09 -6.98 -12.91
N ALA A 208 -5.13 -6.14 -12.88
CA ALA A 208 -5.97 -5.87 -14.05
C ALA A 208 -5.16 -5.27 -15.22
N PHE A 209 -4.21 -4.37 -14.93
CA PHE A 209 -3.30 -3.83 -15.94
C PHE A 209 -2.45 -4.92 -16.60
N GLY A 210 -1.93 -5.86 -15.83
CA GLY A 210 -1.19 -6.99 -16.39
C GLY A 210 -2.06 -7.88 -17.28
N MET A 211 -3.31 -8.08 -16.93
CA MET A 211 -4.27 -8.79 -17.80
C MET A 211 -4.51 -8.03 -19.10
N LEU A 212 -4.66 -6.71 -19.03
CA LEU A 212 -4.80 -5.85 -20.21
C LEU A 212 -3.55 -5.90 -21.10
N ASP A 213 -2.34 -5.94 -20.53
CA ASP A 213 -1.10 -6.12 -21.31
C ASP A 213 -1.14 -7.38 -22.18
N ALA A 214 -1.62 -8.50 -21.61
CA ALA A 214 -1.75 -9.75 -22.35
C ALA A 214 -2.76 -9.63 -23.52
N LEU A 215 -3.85 -8.89 -23.31
CA LEU A 215 -4.84 -8.63 -24.37
C LEU A 215 -4.29 -7.73 -25.48
N LYS A 216 -3.47 -6.74 -25.16
CA LYS A 216 -2.81 -5.86 -26.15
C LYS A 216 -1.86 -6.66 -27.08
N GLU A 217 -1.33 -7.79 -26.60
CA GLU A 217 -0.49 -8.65 -27.44
C GLU A 217 -1.29 -9.53 -28.41
N THR A 218 -2.58 -9.72 -28.12
CA THR A 218 -3.44 -10.64 -28.88
C THR A 218 -4.53 -9.94 -29.70
N SER A 219 -4.72 -8.62 -29.52
CA SER A 219 -5.81 -7.87 -30.14
C SER A 219 -5.45 -6.38 -30.29
N ASP A 220 -5.69 -5.85 -31.47
CA ASP A 220 -5.52 -4.41 -31.79
C ASP A 220 -6.64 -3.52 -31.21
N GLN A 221 -7.62 -4.08 -30.52
CA GLN A 221 -8.71 -3.33 -29.91
C GLN A 221 -8.29 -2.55 -28.66
N PHE A 222 -7.16 -2.91 -28.03
CA PHE A 222 -6.69 -2.37 -26.78
C PHE A 222 -5.42 -1.55 -26.96
N GLY A 223 -5.40 -0.34 -26.42
CA GLY A 223 -4.28 0.59 -26.54
C GLY A 223 -4.12 1.47 -25.32
N ASP A 224 -3.35 2.55 -25.45
CA ASP A 224 -3.05 3.48 -24.35
C ASP A 224 -4.29 4.19 -23.80
N ASN A 225 -5.30 4.44 -24.65
CA ASN A 225 -6.59 4.97 -24.22
C ASN A 225 -7.31 3.96 -23.29
N THR A 226 -7.20 2.67 -23.56
CA THR A 226 -7.78 1.62 -22.70
C THR A 226 -7.06 1.55 -21.37
N GLU A 227 -5.74 1.67 -21.35
CA GLU A 227 -4.97 1.76 -20.10
C GLU A 227 -5.38 2.98 -19.27
N SER A 228 -5.53 4.13 -19.91
CA SER A 228 -5.96 5.37 -19.25
C SER A 228 -7.37 5.26 -18.69
N LEU A 229 -8.29 4.60 -19.41
CA LEU A 229 -9.64 4.31 -18.95
C LEU A 229 -9.62 3.39 -17.73
N LEU A 230 -8.82 2.31 -17.76
CA LEU A 230 -8.67 1.37 -16.66
C LEU A 230 -8.07 2.04 -15.41
N LEU A 231 -7.05 2.91 -15.60
CA LEU A 231 -6.45 3.69 -14.51
C LEU A 231 -7.48 4.59 -13.83
N ALA A 232 -8.23 5.37 -14.61
CA ALA A 232 -9.23 6.30 -14.10
C ALA A 232 -10.38 5.55 -13.39
N ALA A 233 -10.84 4.44 -13.94
CA ALA A 233 -11.89 3.63 -13.36
C ALA A 233 -11.40 2.92 -12.07
N GLY A 234 -10.18 2.38 -12.07
CA GLY A 234 -9.55 1.80 -10.87
C GLY A 234 -9.38 2.82 -9.74
N LEU A 235 -8.92 4.04 -10.06
CA LEU A 235 -8.84 5.13 -9.09
C LEU A 235 -10.20 5.48 -8.49
N ASN A 236 -11.24 5.44 -9.31
CA ASN A 236 -12.63 5.67 -8.89
C ASN A 236 -13.09 4.61 -7.87
N GLU A 237 -12.81 3.33 -8.12
CA GLU A 237 -13.13 2.24 -7.19
C GLU A 237 -12.36 2.38 -5.87
N ILE A 238 -11.08 2.74 -5.94
CA ILE A 238 -10.25 3.06 -4.76
C ILE A 238 -10.90 4.17 -3.93
N GLN A 239 -11.37 5.25 -4.58
CA GLN A 239 -12.04 6.36 -3.91
C GLN A 239 -13.35 5.94 -3.26
N VAL A 240 -14.15 5.10 -3.93
CA VAL A 240 -15.42 4.56 -3.38
C VAL A 240 -15.17 3.76 -2.11
N ILE A 241 -14.23 2.82 -2.16
CA ILE A 241 -13.87 2.02 -0.98
C ILE A 241 -13.28 2.91 0.11
N GLY A 242 -12.38 3.83 -0.24
CA GLY A 242 -11.74 4.72 0.72
C GLY A 242 -12.74 5.56 1.51
N ARG A 243 -13.71 6.17 0.85
CA ARG A 243 -14.80 6.91 1.51
C ARG A 243 -15.60 6.02 2.44
N THR A 244 -15.92 4.80 2.00
CA THR A 244 -16.68 3.83 2.79
C THR A 244 -15.92 3.37 4.03
N MET A 245 -14.59 3.32 3.97
CA MET A 245 -13.70 2.99 5.08
C MET A 245 -13.30 4.19 5.95
N GLY A 246 -13.80 5.39 5.62
CA GLY A 246 -13.62 6.59 6.44
C GLY A 246 -12.45 7.48 6.03
N ALA A 247 -12.04 7.45 4.75
CA ALA A 247 -11.19 8.50 4.19
C ALA A 247 -11.88 9.85 4.25
N THR A 248 -11.15 10.87 4.66
CA THR A 248 -11.70 12.20 4.98
C THR A 248 -11.45 13.26 3.92
N HIS A 249 -10.45 13.05 3.04
CA HIS A 249 -10.03 14.03 2.05
C HIS A 249 -10.09 13.42 0.64
N ALA A 250 -10.87 14.02 -0.24
CA ALA A 250 -10.99 13.58 -1.63
C ALA A 250 -9.66 13.75 -2.40
N GLU A 251 -8.89 14.77 -2.03
CA GLU A 251 -7.59 15.11 -2.60
C GLU A 251 -6.54 14.01 -2.39
N THR A 252 -6.69 13.18 -1.36
CA THR A 252 -5.80 12.05 -1.12
C THR A 252 -5.71 11.14 -2.34
N PHE A 253 -6.84 10.91 -3.03
CA PHE A 253 -6.90 10.00 -4.17
C PHE A 253 -6.28 10.59 -5.46
N THR A 254 -6.25 11.90 -5.59
CA THR A 254 -5.61 12.61 -6.72
C THR A 254 -4.18 13.07 -6.41
N SER A 255 -3.71 12.80 -5.20
CA SER A 255 -2.35 13.12 -4.75
C SER A 255 -1.35 12.01 -5.09
N ILE A 256 -0.12 12.22 -4.60
CA ILE A 256 0.97 11.24 -4.71
C ILE A 256 0.64 9.91 -4.01
N ALA A 257 -0.20 9.92 -2.96
CA ALA A 257 -0.65 8.71 -2.26
C ALA A 257 -1.67 7.90 -3.05
N GLY A 258 -2.47 8.56 -3.88
CA GLY A 258 -3.51 7.96 -4.71
C GLY A 258 -3.00 7.71 -6.13
N VAL A 259 -3.30 8.64 -7.04
CA VAL A 259 -2.97 8.50 -8.46
C VAL A 259 -1.47 8.29 -8.70
N GLY A 260 -0.59 8.96 -7.96
CA GLY A 260 0.86 8.81 -8.16
C GLY A 260 1.36 7.40 -7.85
N ASP A 261 0.93 6.81 -6.72
CA ASP A 261 1.31 5.45 -6.35
C ASP A 261 0.61 4.39 -7.21
N LEU A 262 -0.61 4.67 -7.66
CA LEU A 262 -1.34 3.81 -8.59
C LEU A 262 -0.66 3.77 -9.96
N ASP A 263 -0.38 4.93 -10.56
CA ASP A 263 0.21 5.05 -11.89
C ASP A 263 1.57 4.33 -11.98
N VAL A 264 2.48 4.61 -11.05
CA VAL A 264 3.78 3.94 -11.04
C VAL A 264 3.65 2.43 -10.87
N THR A 265 2.67 1.96 -10.10
CA THR A 265 2.47 0.52 -9.87
C THR A 265 1.88 -0.17 -11.11
N CYS A 266 0.99 0.51 -11.82
CA CYS A 266 0.38 0.01 -13.05
C CYS A 266 1.34 0.05 -14.24
N ARG A 267 2.16 1.09 -14.38
CA ARG A 267 3.07 1.27 -15.53
C ARG A 267 4.42 0.61 -15.39
N SER A 268 4.85 0.31 -14.17
CA SER A 268 6.16 -0.31 -13.96
C SER A 268 6.25 -1.70 -14.57
N VAL A 269 7.19 -1.90 -15.48
CA VAL A 269 7.51 -3.21 -16.07
C VAL A 269 8.06 -4.21 -15.04
N HIS A 270 8.57 -3.71 -13.91
CA HIS A 270 9.08 -4.52 -12.80
C HIS A 270 8.02 -4.84 -11.75
N GLY A 271 6.77 -4.38 -11.95
CA GLY A 271 5.67 -4.56 -11.01
C GLY A 271 5.24 -6.01 -10.87
N ARG A 272 5.42 -6.61 -9.69
CA ARG A 272 5.04 -8.02 -9.42
C ARG A 272 3.56 -8.29 -9.69
N ASN A 273 2.68 -7.37 -9.32
CA ASN A 273 1.24 -7.52 -9.54
C ASN A 273 0.88 -7.43 -11.03
N ARG A 274 1.46 -6.48 -11.77
CA ARG A 274 1.29 -6.36 -13.23
C ARG A 274 1.79 -7.61 -13.93
N ARG A 275 3.00 -8.07 -13.61
CA ARG A 275 3.57 -9.31 -14.13
C ARG A 275 2.64 -10.50 -13.87
N PHE A 276 2.14 -10.64 -12.66
CA PHE A 276 1.23 -11.72 -12.27
C PHE A 276 -0.05 -11.71 -13.13
N GLY A 277 -0.69 -10.55 -13.28
CA GLY A 277 -1.87 -10.40 -14.14
C GLY A 277 -1.61 -10.82 -15.59
N ARG A 278 -0.47 -10.43 -16.16
CA ARG A 278 -0.07 -10.83 -17.51
C ARG A 278 0.16 -12.36 -17.62
N GLU A 279 0.83 -12.94 -16.63
CA GLU A 279 1.14 -14.39 -16.63
C GLU A 279 -0.11 -15.26 -16.42
N ILE A 280 -1.15 -14.77 -15.73
CA ILE A 280 -2.46 -15.46 -15.65
C ILE A 280 -3.01 -15.75 -17.05
N ILE A 281 -2.95 -14.77 -17.95
CA ILE A 281 -3.49 -14.90 -19.31
C ILE A 281 -2.53 -15.70 -20.20
N LEU A 282 -1.27 -15.25 -20.33
CA LEU A 282 -0.34 -15.80 -21.31
C LEU A 282 0.22 -17.17 -20.93
N LYS A 283 0.45 -17.41 -19.64
CA LYS A 283 1.04 -18.66 -19.14
C LYS A 283 0.03 -19.57 -18.46
N LYS A 284 -1.24 -19.13 -18.36
CA LYS A 284 -2.29 -19.85 -17.62
C LYS A 284 -1.87 -20.19 -16.18
N LEU A 285 -1.16 -19.27 -15.54
CA LEU A 285 -0.40 -19.47 -14.29
C LEU A 285 -1.23 -20.10 -13.15
N ILE A 286 -2.52 -19.82 -13.10
CA ILE A 286 -3.45 -20.32 -12.06
C ILE A 286 -4.35 -21.46 -12.56
N GLN A 287 -4.00 -22.11 -13.67
CA GLN A 287 -4.88 -23.12 -14.30
C GLN A 287 -5.21 -24.28 -13.36
N GLU A 288 -4.24 -24.69 -12.54
CA GLU A 288 -4.38 -25.80 -11.59
C GLU A 288 -5.09 -25.42 -10.28
N CYS A 289 -5.29 -24.13 -10.02
CA CYS A 289 -6.00 -23.66 -8.83
C CYS A 289 -7.52 -23.72 -9.05
N SER A 290 -8.27 -24.04 -8.02
CA SER A 290 -9.75 -24.10 -8.05
C SER A 290 -10.42 -22.93 -7.31
N SER A 291 -9.64 -22.16 -6.54
CA SER A 291 -10.14 -21.02 -5.77
C SER A 291 -9.02 -19.99 -5.55
N ILE A 292 -9.41 -18.77 -5.14
CA ILE A 292 -8.44 -17.72 -4.78
C ILE A 292 -7.55 -18.14 -3.60
N ASP A 293 -8.04 -18.96 -2.69
CA ASP A 293 -7.25 -19.46 -1.55
C ASP A 293 -6.10 -20.34 -2.04
N GLN A 294 -6.34 -21.23 -2.98
CA GLN A 294 -5.29 -22.04 -3.60
C GLN A 294 -4.30 -21.17 -4.41
N VAL A 295 -4.78 -20.09 -5.04
CA VAL A 295 -3.88 -19.13 -5.70
C VAL A 295 -2.96 -18.48 -4.67
N ILE A 296 -3.51 -18.04 -3.52
CA ILE A 296 -2.73 -17.42 -2.43
C ILE A 296 -1.67 -18.40 -1.90
N GLU A 297 -2.03 -19.64 -1.65
CA GLU A 297 -1.12 -20.69 -1.18
C GLU A 297 -0.02 -21.01 -2.19
N SER A 298 -0.30 -20.83 -3.48
CA SER A 298 0.65 -21.08 -4.57
C SER A 298 1.60 -19.91 -4.85
N LEU A 299 1.35 -18.70 -4.33
CA LEU A 299 2.19 -17.52 -4.60
C LEU A 299 3.71 -17.76 -4.37
N PRO A 300 4.15 -18.45 -3.29
CA PRO A 300 5.58 -18.71 -3.10
C PRO A 300 6.21 -19.54 -4.23
N ARG A 301 5.43 -20.43 -4.87
CA ARG A 301 5.91 -21.29 -5.99
C ARG A 301 6.15 -20.50 -7.27
N PHE A 302 5.50 -19.34 -7.43
CA PHE A 302 5.68 -18.47 -8.60
C PHE A 302 6.96 -17.60 -8.51
N GLY A 303 7.73 -17.72 -7.41
CA GLY A 303 8.98 -17.00 -7.21
C GLY A 303 8.83 -15.52 -6.82
N TYR A 304 7.60 -15.04 -6.61
CA TYR A 304 7.29 -13.69 -6.13
C TYR A 304 5.90 -13.63 -5.47
N ILE A 305 5.71 -12.68 -4.58
CA ILE A 305 4.43 -12.46 -3.90
C ILE A 305 3.69 -11.32 -4.60
N ALA A 306 2.53 -11.64 -5.19
CA ALA A 306 1.60 -10.67 -5.73
C ALA A 306 0.56 -10.29 -4.66
N GLU A 307 0.81 -9.21 -3.92
CA GLU A 307 -0.07 -8.74 -2.83
C GLU A 307 -1.49 -8.40 -3.30
N GLY A 308 -1.65 -8.06 -4.59
CA GLY A 308 -2.94 -7.79 -5.21
C GLY A 308 -3.91 -8.97 -5.14
N VAL A 309 -3.41 -10.23 -5.11
CA VAL A 309 -4.26 -11.43 -4.98
C VAL A 309 -4.93 -11.47 -3.61
N VAL A 310 -4.13 -11.32 -2.56
CA VAL A 310 -4.64 -11.29 -1.17
C VAL A 310 -5.60 -10.11 -0.99
N THR A 311 -5.23 -8.96 -1.53
CA THR A 311 -6.07 -7.76 -1.45
C THR A 311 -7.39 -7.93 -2.20
N ALA A 312 -7.42 -8.62 -3.36
CA ALA A 312 -8.65 -8.88 -4.11
C ALA A 312 -9.66 -9.70 -3.28
N LYS A 313 -9.19 -10.70 -2.52
CA LYS A 313 -10.03 -11.46 -1.58
C LYS A 313 -10.67 -10.53 -0.54
N TRP A 314 -9.89 -9.63 0.06
CA TRP A 314 -10.39 -8.70 1.07
C TRP A 314 -11.36 -7.67 0.48
N VAL A 315 -11.07 -7.17 -0.72
CA VAL A 315 -11.97 -6.24 -1.43
C VAL A 315 -13.33 -6.87 -1.69
N GLN A 316 -13.37 -8.15 -2.08
CA GLN A 316 -14.63 -8.87 -2.27
C GLN A 316 -15.44 -8.94 -0.99
N ALA A 317 -14.81 -9.25 0.14
CA ALA A 317 -15.49 -9.29 1.44
C ALA A 317 -16.02 -7.91 1.86
N ILE A 318 -15.21 -6.85 1.71
CA ILE A 318 -15.62 -5.47 1.96
C ILE A 318 -16.78 -5.07 1.04
N SER A 319 -16.68 -5.40 -0.25
CA SER A 319 -17.71 -5.10 -1.26
C SER A 319 -19.04 -5.73 -0.92
N ALA A 320 -19.05 -7.02 -0.55
CA ALA A 320 -20.23 -7.76 -0.15
C ALA A 320 -20.88 -7.15 1.12
N GLN A 321 -20.07 -6.90 2.14
CA GLN A 321 -20.54 -6.31 3.40
C GLN A 321 -21.13 -4.90 3.21
N ARG A 322 -20.54 -4.09 2.33
CA ARG A 322 -20.90 -2.69 2.11
C ARG A 322 -21.82 -2.48 0.90
N LYS A 323 -22.19 -3.54 0.18
CA LYS A 323 -23.01 -3.51 -1.05
C LYS A 323 -22.44 -2.56 -2.10
N LEU A 324 -21.12 -2.65 -2.35
CA LEU A 324 -20.44 -1.82 -3.34
C LEU A 324 -20.45 -2.52 -4.70
N SER A 325 -20.58 -1.74 -5.78
CA SER A 325 -20.35 -2.22 -7.14
C SER A 325 -18.94 -1.81 -7.57
N LEU A 326 -18.07 -2.79 -7.76
CA LEU A 326 -16.67 -2.63 -8.10
C LEU A 326 -16.35 -3.46 -9.34
N PRO A 327 -16.65 -2.96 -10.56
CA PRO A 327 -16.47 -3.72 -11.80
C PRO A 327 -15.06 -4.29 -11.97
N ILE A 328 -14.02 -3.49 -11.76
CA ILE A 328 -12.62 -3.89 -11.96
C ILE A 328 -12.17 -4.86 -10.86
N MET A 329 -12.23 -4.43 -9.60
CA MET A 329 -11.71 -5.23 -8.50
C MET A 329 -12.52 -6.49 -8.28
N GLY A 330 -13.84 -6.42 -8.46
CA GLY A 330 -14.72 -7.59 -8.42
C GLY A 330 -14.46 -8.55 -9.59
N GLY A 331 -14.16 -8.05 -10.78
CA GLY A 331 -13.77 -8.86 -11.92
C GLY A 331 -12.43 -9.57 -11.69
N VAL A 332 -11.42 -8.84 -11.17
CA VAL A 332 -10.15 -9.47 -10.78
C VAL A 332 -10.38 -10.59 -9.77
N TYR A 333 -11.22 -10.36 -8.75
CA TYR A 333 -11.58 -11.42 -7.80
C TYR A 333 -12.21 -12.64 -8.49
N ARG A 334 -13.21 -12.45 -9.35
CA ARG A 334 -13.90 -13.57 -10.03
C ARG A 334 -12.95 -14.40 -10.91
N ILE A 335 -11.99 -13.75 -11.57
CA ILE A 335 -10.93 -14.44 -12.32
C ILE A 335 -10.07 -15.28 -11.38
N LEU A 336 -9.60 -14.68 -10.28
CA LEU A 336 -8.72 -15.36 -9.32
C LEU A 336 -9.42 -16.49 -8.58
N ASP A 337 -10.72 -16.37 -8.33
CA ASP A 337 -11.57 -17.39 -7.70
C ASP A 337 -12.15 -18.39 -8.70
N LYS A 338 -11.66 -18.37 -9.95
CA LYS A 338 -12.02 -19.33 -11.02
C LYS A 338 -13.52 -19.38 -11.37
N GLN A 339 -14.24 -18.31 -11.09
CA GLN A 339 -15.67 -18.21 -11.38
C GLN A 339 -15.95 -17.94 -12.86
N VAL A 340 -15.00 -17.36 -13.57
CA VAL A 340 -15.13 -16.92 -14.97
C VAL A 340 -13.83 -17.09 -15.75
N ASP A 341 -13.99 -17.20 -17.08
CA ASP A 341 -12.83 -17.15 -17.97
C ASP A 341 -12.18 -15.75 -17.95
N PRO A 342 -10.84 -15.66 -17.82
CA PRO A 342 -10.16 -14.38 -17.72
C PRO A 342 -10.40 -13.44 -18.91
N LEU A 343 -10.41 -13.94 -20.15
CA LEU A 343 -10.58 -13.12 -21.35
C LEU A 343 -11.99 -12.54 -21.42
N VAL A 344 -12.98 -13.37 -21.12
CA VAL A 344 -14.40 -12.95 -21.08
C VAL A 344 -14.61 -11.90 -20.00
N GLU A 345 -14.02 -12.10 -18.84
CA GLU A 345 -14.24 -11.19 -17.71
C GLU A 345 -13.55 -9.83 -17.91
N VAL A 346 -12.36 -9.78 -18.51
CA VAL A 346 -11.72 -8.49 -18.81
C VAL A 346 -12.56 -7.69 -19.83
N GLN A 347 -13.15 -8.35 -20.82
CA GLN A 347 -14.11 -7.69 -21.73
C GLN A 347 -15.33 -7.17 -20.97
N ASN A 348 -15.92 -7.98 -20.08
CA ASN A 348 -17.05 -7.56 -19.24
C ASN A 348 -16.70 -6.35 -18.35
N MET A 349 -15.51 -6.35 -17.74
CA MET A 349 -15.05 -5.21 -16.94
C MET A 349 -15.04 -3.92 -17.75
N LEU A 350 -14.49 -3.95 -18.97
CA LEU A 350 -14.45 -2.78 -19.87
C LEU A 350 -15.84 -2.32 -20.27
N GLU A 351 -16.76 -3.24 -20.62
CA GLU A 351 -18.15 -2.90 -20.91
C GLU A 351 -18.87 -2.25 -19.71
N LEU A 352 -18.66 -2.77 -18.49
CA LEU A 352 -19.26 -2.22 -17.28
C LEU A 352 -18.74 -0.81 -16.97
N ILE A 353 -17.46 -0.53 -17.25
CA ILE A 353 -16.88 0.81 -17.14
C ILE A 353 -17.60 1.77 -18.10
N ILE A 354 -17.80 1.37 -19.36
CA ILE A 354 -18.48 2.16 -20.38
C ILE A 354 -19.94 2.43 -20.02
N LYS A 355 -20.64 1.43 -19.47
CA LYS A 355 -22.07 1.51 -19.07
C LYS A 355 -22.29 2.28 -17.76
N SER A 356 -21.27 2.53 -16.96
CA SER A 356 -21.36 3.16 -15.63
C SER A 356 -21.33 4.71 -15.56
N PRO A 357 -21.06 5.49 -16.61
CA PRO A 357 -20.96 6.96 -16.51
C PRO A 357 -22.22 7.66 -16.01
N GLY A 358 -23.39 7.01 -16.11
CA GLY A 358 -24.68 7.64 -15.83
C GLY A 358 -25.13 7.71 -14.37
N ARG A 359 -24.52 6.97 -13.43
CA ARG A 359 -24.94 7.02 -12.00
C ARG A 359 -24.55 8.31 -11.28
N ARG A 360 -23.43 8.94 -11.65
CA ARG A 360 -23.01 10.24 -11.08
C ARG A 360 -23.81 11.43 -11.59
N GLN A 361 -24.26 11.40 -12.85
CA GLN A 361 -25.15 12.43 -13.38
C GLN A 361 -26.52 12.44 -12.69
N ARG A 362 -27.05 11.27 -12.28
CA ARG A 362 -28.31 11.21 -11.54
C ARG A 362 -28.20 11.78 -10.12
N SER A 363 -27.05 11.65 -9.43
CA SER A 363 -26.84 12.29 -8.13
C SER A 363 -26.61 13.79 -8.24
N ALA A 364 -25.88 14.27 -9.26
CA ALA A 364 -25.73 15.69 -9.54
C ALA A 364 -27.06 16.35 -9.94
N SER A 365 -27.87 15.68 -10.78
CA SER A 365 -29.22 16.17 -11.13
C SER A 365 -30.22 16.08 -9.98
N ALA A 366 -30.03 15.22 -8.99
CA ALA A 366 -30.83 15.18 -7.76
C ALA A 366 -30.45 16.32 -6.80
N ILE A 367 -29.15 16.65 -6.71
CA ILE A 367 -28.66 17.81 -5.95
C ILE A 367 -29.15 19.12 -6.58
N LEU A 368 -29.06 19.25 -7.90
CA LEU A 368 -29.56 20.42 -8.63
C LEU A 368 -31.09 20.57 -8.54
N ARG A 369 -31.86 19.47 -8.49
CA ARG A 369 -33.32 19.52 -8.22
C ARG A 369 -33.61 19.93 -6.79
N GLY A 370 -32.88 19.43 -5.79
CA GLY A 370 -33.02 19.84 -4.41
C GLY A 370 -32.73 21.31 -4.19
N THR A 371 -31.71 21.87 -4.87
CA THR A 371 -31.42 23.31 -4.83
C THR A 371 -32.46 24.15 -5.53
N ALA A 372 -33.06 23.69 -6.63
CA ALA A 372 -34.15 24.36 -7.35
C ALA A 372 -35.45 24.35 -6.53
N GLU A 373 -35.79 23.26 -5.83
CA GLU A 373 -36.93 23.19 -4.91
C GLU A 373 -36.73 24.09 -3.67
N TRP A 374 -35.49 24.17 -3.17
CA TRP A 374 -35.15 25.06 -2.06
C TRP A 374 -35.26 26.54 -2.49
N ALA A 375 -34.76 26.90 -3.64
CA ALA A 375 -34.88 28.25 -4.21
C ALA A 375 -36.36 28.65 -4.47
N SER A 376 -37.17 27.71 -4.98
CA SER A 376 -38.62 27.93 -5.19
C SER A 376 -39.39 28.16 -3.90
N ARG A 377 -39.00 27.50 -2.78
CA ARG A 377 -39.63 27.71 -1.48
C ARG A 377 -39.27 29.05 -0.84
N LEU A 378 -38.16 29.67 -1.21
CA LEU A 378 -37.74 30.98 -0.75
C LEU A 378 -38.49 32.12 -1.47
N THR A 379 -38.88 31.92 -2.75
CA THR A 379 -39.62 32.91 -3.54
C THR A 379 -41.12 32.94 -3.28
N HIS A 380 -41.68 31.96 -2.53
CA HIS A 380 -43.10 31.90 -2.17
C HIS A 380 -43.37 32.29 -0.69
N ARG A 381 -42.39 32.87 0.01
CA ARG A 381 -42.55 33.41 1.36
C ARG A 381 -42.27 34.93 1.43
N GLY A 382 -42.55 35.64 0.35
CA GLY A 382 -42.55 37.08 0.27
C GLY A 382 -43.95 37.63 0.01
#